data_5ad9d09fd086d0fc87f8e76abc42291c
#
_entry.id   5ad9d09fd086d0fc87f8e76abc42291c
#
_cell.length_a   1.000
_cell.length_b   1.000
_cell.length_c   1.000
_cell.angle_alpha   90.00
_cell.angle_beta   90.00
_cell.angle_gamma   90.00
#
_symmetry.space_group_name_H-M   'P 1'
#
loop_
_entity.id
_entity.type
_entity.pdbx_description
1 polymer ?
#
loop_
_entity_poly.entity_id
_entity_poly.type
_entity_poly.pdbx_seq_one_letter_code
_entity_poly.pdbx_strand_id
1 'polypeptide(L)'
;MNRPSFIFILADDLGYADLGCYGGRHAGSTGDASSSCSPNLDRLASEGLRFTDGYSNSAVCSPTRFALATGRYQYRLRGGADEPIASRTARGNPALGLPPEHPTLASLLRDAGYATALIGKWHLGFPPHFGPLKSGYQEFFGPMSGGVDYFRHCDSGGKHDLYDGEEEVRREGYLTDLLSERAAQFVSRQKGRPFFLSLHYTAPHWPWETREDEAESRRIADIAHADGGSVQTYFTMIRQMDEGIGRVLAALDETGARDDTLVVFSSDNGGERFSDTWPLVGKKMDLLEGGIRVPYIARWPRGFAAGRTTAQAAITMDWVATFLDAAGVAPHPAYPLDGISLLREPGPRELFWRMKFRDQKAARIGDWKYLSIEGDEFLYDLVRDSRERANLRHRHPEKFEALRARYQEWEATMPAIPADAKVSFVTSKATLAQPS
;
A
#
# COMPACT_ATOMS: atom_id res chain seq x y z
N MET A 1 -31.47 -1.19 -4.94
CA MET A 1 -30.41 -1.93 -4.21
C MET A 1 -29.59 -0.90 -3.45
N ASN A 2 -29.30 -1.15 -2.16
CA ASN A 2 -28.40 -0.26 -1.42
C ASN A 2 -27.02 -0.29 -2.07
N ARG A 3 -26.42 0.89 -2.26
CA ARG A 3 -25.04 1.01 -2.75
C ARG A 3 -24.08 0.50 -1.67
N PRO A 4 -23.10 -0.36 -2.02
CA PRO A 4 -22.14 -0.86 -1.02
C PRO A 4 -21.27 0.27 -0.50
N SER A 5 -20.82 0.15 0.75
CA SER A 5 -19.75 0.97 1.30
C SER A 5 -18.38 0.32 1.06
N PHE A 6 -17.30 1.10 1.22
CA PHE A 6 -15.94 0.65 0.96
C PHE A 6 -15.01 1.06 2.09
N ILE A 7 -14.17 0.12 2.52
CA ILE A 7 -13.03 0.37 3.40
C ILE A 7 -11.78 -0.21 2.74
N PHE A 8 -10.79 0.63 2.44
CA PHE A 8 -9.48 0.20 2.01
C PHE A 8 -8.48 0.45 3.13
N ILE A 9 -7.93 -0.63 3.69
CA ILE A 9 -6.94 -0.59 4.77
C ILE A 9 -5.57 -0.85 4.15
N LEU A 10 -4.65 0.08 4.33
CA LEU A 10 -3.30 0.02 3.78
C LEU A 10 -2.28 0.07 4.90
N ALA A 11 -1.47 -0.98 5.05
CA ALA A 11 -0.26 -0.98 5.85
C ALA A 11 0.90 -0.33 5.07
N ASP A 12 1.95 0.07 5.76
CA ASP A 12 3.14 0.71 5.22
C ASP A 12 4.37 -0.18 5.48
N ASP A 13 5.03 -0.67 4.43
CA ASP A 13 6.19 -1.57 4.51
C ASP A 13 5.89 -2.94 5.16
N LEU A 14 4.71 -3.49 4.99
CA LEU A 14 4.36 -4.82 5.49
C LEU A 14 4.73 -5.90 4.46
N GLY A 15 5.50 -6.90 4.86
CA GLY A 15 5.93 -7.99 3.99
C GLY A 15 4.87 -9.07 3.78
N TYR A 16 5.12 -9.91 2.77
CA TYR A 16 4.19 -10.94 2.33
C TYR A 16 3.81 -11.94 3.43
N ALA A 17 4.80 -12.37 4.25
CA ALA A 17 4.61 -13.39 5.29
C ALA A 17 4.46 -12.81 6.70
N ASP A 18 4.23 -11.52 6.85
CA ASP A 18 4.13 -10.89 8.18
C ASP A 18 2.81 -11.21 8.89
N LEU A 19 1.76 -11.59 8.16
CA LEU A 19 0.46 -11.94 8.72
C LEU A 19 0.32 -13.45 8.96
N GLY A 20 -0.43 -13.86 10.01
CA GLY A 20 -0.70 -15.25 10.30
C GLY A 20 -1.31 -16.01 9.13
N CYS A 21 -2.32 -15.46 8.45
CA CYS A 21 -2.97 -16.07 7.29
C CYS A 21 -2.06 -16.14 6.04
N TYR A 22 -0.90 -15.51 6.04
CA TYR A 22 0.13 -15.61 4.98
C TYR A 22 1.37 -16.41 5.38
N GLY A 23 1.31 -17.13 6.49
CA GLY A 23 2.36 -18.05 6.93
C GLY A 23 3.24 -17.53 8.07
N GLY A 24 2.93 -16.40 8.65
CA GLY A 24 3.53 -15.68 9.79
C GLY A 24 4.53 -16.44 10.66
N ARG A 25 5.79 -16.59 10.20
CA ARG A 25 6.83 -17.36 10.93
C ARG A 25 7.23 -16.75 12.26
N HIS A 26 6.91 -15.48 12.46
CA HIS A 26 7.22 -14.71 13.65
C HIS A 26 6.00 -14.42 14.52
N ALA A 27 4.91 -15.17 14.37
CA ALA A 27 3.71 -15.00 15.18
C ALA A 27 4.01 -14.97 16.69
N GLY A 28 4.92 -15.84 17.17
CA GLY A 28 5.37 -15.88 18.57
C GLY A 28 6.30 -14.74 19.00
N SER A 29 6.78 -13.88 18.09
CA SER A 29 7.70 -12.77 18.42
C SER A 29 7.03 -11.68 19.26
N THR A 30 5.72 -11.69 19.41
CA THR A 30 4.96 -10.77 20.27
C THR A 30 4.92 -11.17 21.75
N GLY A 31 5.66 -12.24 22.15
CA GLY A 31 5.70 -12.77 23.51
C GLY A 31 4.69 -13.87 23.82
N ASP A 32 3.77 -14.18 22.90
CA ASP A 32 2.85 -15.30 22.97
C ASP A 32 3.07 -16.23 21.75
N ALA A 33 3.81 -17.31 21.95
CA ALA A 33 4.18 -18.24 20.90
C ALA A 33 2.98 -19.01 20.30
N SER A 34 1.81 -18.92 20.92
CA SER A 34 0.59 -19.61 20.48
C SER A 34 -0.34 -18.74 19.66
N SER A 35 -0.14 -17.42 19.59
CA SER A 35 -1.06 -16.49 18.95
C SER A 35 -0.44 -15.79 17.73
N SER A 36 -1.25 -15.61 16.67
CA SER A 36 -0.93 -14.77 15.54
C SER A 36 -0.74 -13.30 15.97
N CYS A 37 0.15 -12.56 15.30
CA CYS A 37 0.25 -11.11 15.44
C CYS A 37 -0.91 -10.36 14.76
N SER A 38 -1.76 -11.04 13.98
CA SER A 38 -2.81 -10.44 13.16
C SER A 38 -4.16 -11.16 13.25
N PRO A 39 -4.70 -11.44 14.47
CA PRO A 39 -5.90 -12.27 14.63
C PRO A 39 -7.15 -11.68 13.95
N ASN A 40 -7.31 -10.35 13.89
CA ASN A 40 -8.44 -9.72 13.21
C ASN A 40 -8.32 -9.80 11.69
N LEU A 41 -7.12 -9.63 11.13
CA LEU A 41 -6.85 -9.81 9.71
C LEU A 41 -6.95 -11.29 9.31
N ASP A 42 -6.52 -12.23 10.15
CA ASP A 42 -6.68 -13.67 9.92
C ASP A 42 -8.16 -14.06 9.90
N ARG A 43 -8.96 -13.48 10.79
CA ARG A 43 -10.43 -13.62 10.77
C ARG A 43 -11.02 -13.01 9.49
N LEU A 44 -10.59 -11.78 9.10
CA LEU A 44 -11.04 -11.14 7.87
C LEU A 44 -10.75 -12.04 6.64
N ALA A 45 -9.58 -12.68 6.59
CA ALA A 45 -9.20 -13.62 5.54
C ALA A 45 -10.09 -14.88 5.55
N SER A 46 -10.41 -15.41 6.73
CA SER A 46 -11.31 -16.58 6.86
C SER A 46 -12.75 -16.28 6.48
N GLU A 47 -13.20 -15.04 6.64
CA GLU A 47 -14.53 -14.55 6.28
C GLU A 47 -14.59 -14.02 4.82
N GLY A 48 -13.48 -13.97 4.11
CA GLY A 48 -13.37 -13.35 2.78
C GLY A 48 -12.57 -14.16 1.78
N LEU A 49 -11.95 -13.44 0.86
CA LEU A 49 -11.09 -13.92 -0.20
C LEU A 49 -9.64 -13.47 0.05
N ARG A 50 -8.71 -14.42 0.09
CA ARG A 50 -7.27 -14.17 0.19
C ARG A 50 -6.61 -14.36 -1.18
N PHE A 51 -5.83 -13.38 -1.63
CA PHE A 51 -5.07 -13.47 -2.88
C PHE A 51 -3.64 -13.91 -2.56
N THR A 52 -3.16 -14.95 -3.22
CA THR A 52 -1.75 -15.34 -3.13
C THR A 52 -0.85 -14.53 -4.06
N ASP A 53 -1.43 -13.94 -5.11
CA ASP A 53 -0.74 -13.20 -6.17
C ASP A 53 -1.20 -11.73 -6.21
N GLY A 54 -1.19 -11.09 -5.02
CA GLY A 54 -1.46 -9.67 -4.87
C GLY A 54 -0.19 -8.82 -5.04
N TYR A 55 -0.26 -7.74 -5.82
CA TYR A 55 0.88 -6.89 -6.14
C TYR A 55 0.64 -5.43 -5.81
N SER A 56 1.68 -4.77 -5.30
CA SER A 56 1.76 -3.31 -5.27
C SER A 56 2.15 -2.75 -6.64
N ASN A 57 1.75 -1.52 -6.94
CA ASN A 57 2.13 -0.86 -8.19
C ASN A 57 3.59 -0.43 -8.25
N SER A 58 4.27 -0.37 -7.12
CA SER A 58 5.70 -0.08 -7.01
C SER A 58 6.28 -0.77 -5.79
N ALA A 59 7.58 -0.96 -5.76
CA ALA A 59 8.30 -1.43 -4.58
C ALA A 59 8.57 -0.31 -3.56
N VAL A 60 7.85 0.82 -3.64
CA VAL A 60 7.99 1.95 -2.73
C VAL A 60 6.69 2.75 -2.61
N CYS A 61 6.50 3.39 -1.43
CA CYS A 61 5.22 3.92 -0.94
C CYS A 61 4.51 4.92 -1.88
N SER A 62 5.06 6.13 -2.11
CA SER A 62 4.29 7.19 -2.81
C SER A 62 3.87 6.79 -4.22
N PRO A 63 4.67 6.14 -5.07
CA PRO A 63 4.22 5.66 -6.38
C PRO A 63 3.01 4.72 -6.30
N THR A 64 3.02 3.74 -5.39
CA THR A 64 1.86 2.85 -5.21
C THR A 64 0.61 3.62 -4.78
N ARG A 65 0.76 4.61 -3.90
CA ARG A 65 -0.37 5.45 -3.43
C ARG A 65 -0.95 6.31 -4.54
N PHE A 66 -0.15 6.79 -5.52
CA PHE A 66 -0.67 7.41 -6.75
C PHE A 66 -1.56 6.46 -7.53
N ALA A 67 -1.12 5.22 -7.72
CA ALA A 67 -1.90 4.22 -8.44
C ALA A 67 -3.18 3.83 -7.70
N LEU A 68 -3.14 3.71 -6.36
CA LEU A 68 -4.31 3.48 -5.52
C LEU A 68 -5.33 4.63 -5.61
N ALA A 69 -4.86 5.87 -5.66
CA ALA A 69 -5.76 7.02 -5.75
C ALA A 69 -6.44 7.14 -7.12
N THR A 70 -5.73 6.79 -8.20
CA THR A 70 -6.13 7.11 -9.58
C THR A 70 -6.64 5.93 -10.42
N GLY A 71 -6.33 4.69 -10.01
CA GLY A 71 -6.61 3.49 -10.81
C GLY A 71 -5.75 3.36 -12.06
N ARG A 72 -4.63 4.10 -12.10
CA ARG A 72 -3.73 4.19 -13.25
C ARG A 72 -2.28 3.96 -12.83
N TYR A 73 -1.44 3.56 -13.78
CA TYR A 73 -0.02 3.52 -13.51
C TYR A 73 0.49 4.89 -13.07
N GLN A 74 1.18 4.93 -11.93
CA GLN A 74 1.77 6.12 -11.32
C GLN A 74 2.70 6.90 -12.27
N TYR A 75 3.28 6.22 -13.24
CA TYR A 75 4.19 6.80 -14.25
C TYR A 75 3.53 7.85 -15.14
N ARG A 76 2.20 7.92 -15.17
CA ARG A 76 1.43 8.92 -15.92
C ARG A 76 1.44 10.30 -15.26
N LEU A 77 1.97 10.39 -14.04
CA LEU A 77 2.00 11.62 -13.23
C LEU A 77 3.44 11.95 -12.80
N ARG A 78 3.80 13.24 -12.89
CA ARG A 78 5.15 13.69 -12.49
C ARG A 78 5.48 13.32 -11.05
N GLY A 79 4.54 13.52 -10.11
CA GLY A 79 4.72 13.18 -8.71
C GLY A 79 4.92 11.69 -8.46
N GLY A 80 4.35 10.83 -9.32
CA GLY A 80 4.49 9.37 -9.25
C GLY A 80 5.82 8.83 -9.74
N ALA A 81 6.72 9.70 -10.24
CA ALA A 81 8.04 9.32 -10.72
C ALA A 81 9.15 9.44 -9.67
N ASP A 82 8.90 10.08 -8.53
CA ASP A 82 9.87 10.14 -7.43
C ASP A 82 9.75 8.85 -6.57
N GLU A 83 10.88 8.32 -6.15
CA GLU A 83 10.98 7.02 -5.47
C GLU A 83 11.64 7.13 -4.08
N PRO A 84 10.82 7.42 -3.01
CA PRO A 84 9.50 8.08 -3.00
C PRO A 84 9.61 9.62 -3.00
N ILE A 85 8.44 10.30 -2.98
CA ILE A 85 8.39 11.74 -2.70
C ILE A 85 8.97 12.02 -1.31
N ALA A 86 10.01 12.84 -1.24
CA ALA A 86 10.62 13.26 0.02
C ALA A 86 10.04 14.59 0.50
N SER A 87 9.66 14.70 1.77
CA SER A 87 9.07 15.92 2.35
C SER A 87 9.97 17.16 2.15
N ARG A 88 11.29 16.99 2.25
CA ARG A 88 12.28 18.05 2.03
C ARG A 88 12.22 18.73 0.67
N THR A 89 11.92 17.96 -0.39
CA THR A 89 11.90 18.44 -1.78
C THR A 89 10.48 18.76 -2.27
N ALA A 90 9.46 18.19 -1.63
CA ALA A 90 8.08 18.31 -2.07
C ALA A 90 7.31 19.44 -1.37
N ARG A 91 7.68 19.82 -0.13
CA ARG A 91 7.01 20.94 0.56
C ARG A 91 7.16 22.22 -0.25
N GLY A 92 6.01 22.83 -0.63
CA GLY A 92 5.95 24.03 -1.44
C GLY A 92 6.28 23.84 -2.94
N ASN A 93 6.54 22.62 -3.40
CA ASN A 93 6.81 22.33 -4.80
C ASN A 93 5.51 21.96 -5.54
N PRO A 94 5.04 22.81 -6.50
CA PRO A 94 3.78 22.56 -7.20
C PRO A 94 3.83 21.42 -8.23
N ALA A 95 4.98 20.81 -8.47
CA ALA A 95 5.14 19.69 -9.39
C ALA A 95 5.13 18.32 -8.69
N LEU A 96 5.34 18.27 -7.37
CA LEU A 96 5.55 17.01 -6.63
C LEU A 96 4.34 16.65 -5.77
N GLY A 97 3.25 16.23 -6.43
CA GLY A 97 2.06 15.75 -5.78
C GLY A 97 1.01 15.29 -6.76
N LEU A 98 -0.14 14.87 -6.22
CA LEU A 98 -1.32 14.49 -7.01
C LEU A 98 -2.08 15.75 -7.40
N PRO A 99 -2.16 16.10 -8.70
CA PRO A 99 -2.85 17.30 -9.15
C PRO A 99 -4.32 17.32 -8.72
N PRO A 100 -4.83 18.42 -8.15
CA PRO A 100 -6.22 18.50 -7.68
C PRO A 100 -7.27 18.26 -8.78
N GLU A 101 -6.94 18.59 -10.02
CA GLU A 101 -7.81 18.37 -11.20
C GLU A 101 -7.85 16.92 -11.69
N HIS A 102 -6.91 16.06 -11.23
CA HIS A 102 -6.91 14.67 -11.63
C HIS A 102 -8.01 13.91 -10.88
N PRO A 103 -8.93 13.22 -11.60
CA PRO A 103 -9.96 12.44 -10.94
C PRO A 103 -9.34 11.30 -10.12
N THR A 104 -9.89 11.07 -8.94
CA THR A 104 -9.49 10.01 -8.01
C THR A 104 -10.68 9.12 -7.67
N LEU A 105 -10.42 7.95 -7.10
CA LEU A 105 -11.49 7.13 -6.55
C LEU A 105 -12.37 7.92 -5.56
N ALA A 106 -11.73 8.70 -4.69
CA ALA A 106 -12.46 9.50 -3.70
C ALA A 106 -13.34 10.59 -4.36
N SER A 107 -12.83 11.30 -5.38
CA SER A 107 -13.62 12.33 -6.06
C SER A 107 -14.82 11.72 -6.82
N LEU A 108 -14.61 10.61 -7.53
CA LEU A 108 -15.65 9.93 -8.28
C LEU A 108 -16.75 9.36 -7.36
N LEU A 109 -16.37 8.77 -6.22
CA LEU A 109 -17.32 8.28 -5.23
C LEU A 109 -18.05 9.42 -4.51
N ARG A 110 -17.35 10.51 -4.13
CA ARG A 110 -17.96 11.72 -3.57
C ARG A 110 -19.05 12.27 -4.51
N ASP A 111 -18.72 12.41 -5.79
CA ASP A 111 -19.63 12.95 -6.80
C ASP A 111 -20.83 12.01 -7.05
N ALA A 112 -20.67 10.72 -6.73
CA ALA A 112 -21.74 9.74 -6.68
C ALA A 112 -22.52 9.74 -5.35
N GLY A 113 -22.22 10.62 -4.39
CA GLY A 113 -22.95 10.79 -3.13
C GLY A 113 -22.44 9.97 -1.95
N TYR A 114 -21.22 9.41 -2.03
CA TYR A 114 -20.57 8.75 -0.90
C TYR A 114 -19.97 9.77 0.07
N ALA A 115 -20.02 9.48 1.36
CA ALA A 115 -19.16 10.15 2.32
C ALA A 115 -17.73 9.61 2.17
N THR A 116 -16.72 10.48 2.04
CA THR A 116 -15.35 10.08 1.74
C THR A 116 -14.37 10.57 2.79
N ALA A 117 -13.55 9.68 3.34
CA ALA A 117 -12.52 10.03 4.30
C ALA A 117 -11.19 9.34 3.98
N LEU A 118 -10.09 10.07 4.19
CA LEU A 118 -8.76 9.50 4.34
C LEU A 118 -8.31 9.70 5.78
N ILE A 119 -8.02 8.60 6.46
CA ILE A 119 -7.48 8.59 7.81
C ILE A 119 -6.15 7.87 7.78
N GLY A 120 -5.07 8.59 8.08
CA GLY A 120 -3.70 8.12 7.99
C GLY A 120 -2.84 8.82 6.96
N LYS A 121 -1.78 8.14 6.52
CA LYS A 121 -0.72 8.65 5.64
C LYS A 121 -1.23 9.03 4.24
N TRP A 122 -0.97 10.28 3.84
CA TRP A 122 -1.25 10.79 2.50
C TRP A 122 -0.16 10.46 1.48
N HIS A 123 1.01 11.06 1.63
CA HIS A 123 2.23 10.87 0.83
C HIS A 123 2.11 11.17 -0.67
N LEU A 124 1.19 12.05 -1.06
CA LEU A 124 0.96 12.47 -2.46
C LEU A 124 1.08 13.98 -2.66
N GLY A 125 2.05 14.61 -1.97
CA GLY A 125 2.32 16.05 -2.01
C GLY A 125 1.83 16.80 -0.78
N PHE A 126 2.08 18.10 -0.74
CA PHE A 126 1.92 18.93 0.46
C PHE A 126 1.11 20.22 0.19
N PRO A 127 0.45 20.76 1.23
CA PRO A 127 -0.11 22.11 1.14
C PRO A 127 0.95 23.16 0.74
N PRO A 128 0.54 24.25 0.07
CA PRO A 128 -0.83 24.59 -0.31
C PRO A 128 -1.31 23.94 -1.61
N HIS A 129 -0.44 23.28 -2.37
CA HIS A 129 -0.73 22.80 -3.72
C HIS A 129 -1.55 21.51 -3.71
N PHE A 130 -1.26 20.60 -2.79
CA PHE A 130 -1.82 19.25 -2.72
C PHE A 130 -2.38 18.94 -1.35
N GLY A 131 -3.24 17.93 -1.29
CA GLY A 131 -3.80 17.43 -0.05
C GLY A 131 -5.03 16.54 -0.29
N PRO A 132 -5.42 15.72 0.69
CA PRO A 132 -6.56 14.82 0.57
C PRO A 132 -7.87 15.53 0.22
N LEU A 133 -8.18 16.67 0.85
CA LEU A 133 -9.42 17.41 0.57
C LEU A 133 -9.47 17.96 -0.85
N LYS A 134 -8.32 18.27 -1.45
CA LYS A 134 -8.20 18.68 -2.86
C LYS A 134 -8.34 17.50 -3.83
N SER A 135 -8.21 16.28 -3.33
CA SER A 135 -8.27 15.03 -4.12
C SER A 135 -9.59 14.25 -3.90
N GLY A 136 -10.64 14.92 -3.40
CA GLY A 136 -11.99 14.37 -3.33
C GLY A 136 -12.40 13.77 -1.99
N TYR A 137 -11.52 13.72 -0.99
CA TYR A 137 -11.91 13.37 0.37
C TYR A 137 -12.62 14.56 1.03
N GLN A 138 -13.65 14.28 1.83
CA GLN A 138 -14.39 15.26 2.61
C GLN A 138 -13.87 15.37 4.05
N GLU A 139 -13.19 14.35 4.53
CA GLU A 139 -12.55 14.30 5.84
C GLU A 139 -11.13 13.77 5.69
N PHE A 140 -10.20 14.38 6.43
CA PHE A 140 -8.81 13.93 6.51
C PHE A 140 -8.31 14.05 7.95
N PHE A 141 -7.62 13.00 8.43
CA PHE A 141 -6.85 13.05 9.66
C PHE A 141 -5.61 12.18 9.52
N GLY A 142 -4.42 12.77 9.64
CA GLY A 142 -3.17 12.03 9.54
C GLY A 142 -1.98 12.85 9.04
N PRO A 143 -0.84 12.19 8.76
CA PRO A 143 0.37 12.83 8.25
C PRO A 143 0.33 13.01 6.73
N MET A 144 0.98 14.08 6.25
CA MET A 144 1.18 14.35 4.82
C MET A 144 2.43 13.64 4.27
N SER A 145 3.44 13.38 5.09
CA SER A 145 4.73 12.83 4.69
C SER A 145 4.75 11.29 4.65
N GLY A 146 5.90 10.76 4.20
CA GLY A 146 6.11 9.33 4.02
C GLY A 146 6.42 8.56 5.31
N GLY A 147 6.99 9.21 6.30
CA GLY A 147 7.32 8.61 7.60
C GLY A 147 7.27 9.68 8.67
N VAL A 148 6.71 9.33 9.83
CA VAL A 148 6.57 10.21 10.98
C VAL A 148 6.78 9.43 12.27
N ASP A 149 7.30 10.12 13.27
CA ASP A 149 7.40 9.61 14.64
C ASP A 149 6.00 9.37 15.23
N TYR A 150 5.81 8.24 15.90
CA TYR A 150 4.47 7.82 16.35
C TYR A 150 3.92 8.58 17.55
N PHE A 151 4.74 9.37 18.25
CA PHE A 151 4.31 10.17 19.40
C PHE A 151 4.49 11.67 19.19
N ARG A 152 5.64 12.09 18.63
CA ARG A 152 5.92 13.51 18.33
C ARG A 152 5.25 13.96 17.04
N HIS A 153 4.81 13.02 16.19
CA HIS A 153 4.18 13.28 14.90
C HIS A 153 5.03 14.22 14.01
N CYS A 154 6.35 14.00 14.01
CA CYS A 154 7.30 14.78 13.21
C CYS A 154 7.82 13.95 12.05
N ASP A 155 8.01 14.60 10.88
CA ASP A 155 8.62 13.97 9.72
C ASP A 155 10.15 13.78 9.90
N SER A 156 10.81 13.17 8.91
CA SER A 156 12.27 12.93 8.91
C SER A 156 13.12 14.22 8.97
N GLY A 157 12.53 15.38 8.76
CA GLY A 157 13.16 16.67 8.94
C GLY A 157 12.92 17.29 10.32
N GLY A 158 12.22 16.58 11.22
CA GLY A 158 11.84 17.09 12.53
C GLY A 158 10.67 18.07 12.51
N LYS A 159 10.03 18.28 11.35
CA LYS A 159 8.87 19.14 11.22
C LYS A 159 7.61 18.39 11.64
N HIS A 160 6.77 19.03 12.46
CA HIS A 160 5.47 18.48 12.83
C HIS A 160 4.59 18.21 11.61
N ASP A 161 3.88 17.09 11.59
CA ASP A 161 3.19 16.57 10.40
C ASP A 161 1.93 15.75 10.78
N LEU A 162 1.07 16.33 11.60
CA LEU A 162 -0.26 15.77 11.86
C LEU A 162 -1.31 16.83 11.54
N TYR A 163 -2.31 16.46 10.73
CA TYR A 163 -3.35 17.35 10.24
C TYR A 163 -4.76 16.82 10.56
N ASP A 164 -5.69 17.72 10.78
CA ASP A 164 -7.14 17.48 10.78
C ASP A 164 -7.75 18.40 9.70
N GLY A 165 -8.18 17.82 8.60
CA GLY A 165 -8.48 18.59 7.40
C GLY A 165 -7.24 19.23 6.78
N GLU A 166 -7.23 20.55 6.62
CA GLU A 166 -6.08 21.31 6.11
C GLU A 166 -5.26 21.98 7.25
N GLU A 167 -5.70 21.83 8.51
CA GLU A 167 -5.06 22.46 9.66
C GLU A 167 -4.08 21.50 10.33
N GLU A 168 -2.88 21.99 10.64
CA GLU A 168 -1.90 21.31 11.48
C GLU A 168 -2.39 21.27 12.92
N VAL A 169 -2.49 20.06 13.51
CA VAL A 169 -3.03 19.88 14.86
C VAL A 169 -2.04 19.11 15.73
N ARG A 170 -2.03 19.43 17.02
CA ARG A 170 -1.26 18.68 18.01
C ARG A 170 -2.18 17.76 18.78
N ARG A 171 -1.81 16.49 18.85
CA ARG A 171 -2.48 15.45 19.64
C ARG A 171 -1.42 14.71 20.44
N GLU A 172 -1.77 14.30 21.63
CA GLU A 172 -0.98 13.37 22.43
C GLU A 172 -1.45 11.95 22.15
N GLY A 173 -0.51 10.99 22.16
CA GLY A 173 -0.80 9.58 22.03
C GLY A 173 -0.12 8.91 20.84
N TYR A 174 -0.22 7.59 20.80
CA TYR A 174 0.37 6.74 19.77
C TYR A 174 -0.42 6.85 18.47
N LEU A 175 0.25 7.21 17.39
CA LEU A 175 -0.39 7.54 16.10
C LEU A 175 -1.32 6.42 15.59
N THR A 176 -0.91 5.16 15.69
CA THR A 176 -1.72 4.01 15.25
C THR A 176 -3.08 3.98 15.99
N ASP A 177 -3.10 4.29 17.28
CA ASP A 177 -4.34 4.36 18.07
C ASP A 177 -5.21 5.55 17.68
N LEU A 178 -4.60 6.72 17.49
CA LEU A 178 -5.31 7.94 17.07
C LEU A 178 -6.00 7.73 15.70
N LEU A 179 -5.29 7.09 14.75
CA LEU A 179 -5.86 6.77 13.44
C LEU A 179 -7.01 5.75 13.55
N SER A 180 -6.82 4.71 14.36
CA SER A 180 -7.83 3.65 14.56
C SER A 180 -9.10 4.19 15.19
N GLU A 181 -8.97 5.04 16.23
CA GLU A 181 -10.09 5.69 16.88
C GLU A 181 -10.85 6.59 15.92
N ARG A 182 -10.16 7.45 15.19
CA ARG A 182 -10.78 8.36 14.20
C ARG A 182 -11.51 7.58 13.11
N ALA A 183 -10.93 6.47 12.64
CA ALA A 183 -11.56 5.59 11.64
C ALA A 183 -12.83 4.92 12.16
N ALA A 184 -12.80 4.37 13.38
CA ALA A 184 -13.97 3.78 14.00
C ALA A 184 -15.09 4.83 14.22
N GLN A 185 -14.74 6.03 14.68
CA GLN A 185 -15.68 7.16 14.81
C GLN A 185 -16.27 7.56 13.46
N PHE A 186 -15.45 7.61 12.38
CA PHE A 186 -15.98 7.91 11.04
C PHE A 186 -17.01 6.86 10.63
N VAL A 187 -16.69 5.57 10.74
CA VAL A 187 -17.59 4.47 10.36
C VAL A 187 -18.90 4.56 11.17
N SER A 188 -18.84 4.74 12.48
CA SER A 188 -20.03 4.83 13.35
C SER A 188 -20.98 5.95 12.94
N ARG A 189 -20.46 7.09 12.43
CA ARG A 189 -21.28 8.23 11.97
C ARG A 189 -21.97 7.98 10.63
N GLN A 190 -21.58 6.95 9.86
CA GLN A 190 -22.11 6.71 8.51
C GLN A 190 -23.32 5.76 8.48
N LYS A 191 -23.96 5.50 9.61
CA LYS A 191 -25.13 4.61 9.69
C LYS A 191 -26.19 4.95 8.63
N GLY A 192 -26.47 3.99 7.75
CA GLY A 192 -27.48 4.15 6.67
C GLY A 192 -27.05 4.99 5.47
N ARG A 193 -25.78 5.41 5.39
CA ARG A 193 -25.24 6.17 4.25
C ARG A 193 -24.05 5.43 3.62
N PRO A 194 -23.94 5.37 2.28
CA PRO A 194 -22.78 4.80 1.64
C PRO A 194 -21.52 5.66 1.91
N PHE A 195 -20.40 5.01 2.18
CA PHE A 195 -19.15 5.69 2.47
C PHE A 195 -17.94 4.99 1.84
N PHE A 196 -16.87 5.75 1.66
CA PHE A 196 -15.54 5.28 1.31
C PHE A 196 -14.54 5.76 2.36
N LEU A 197 -13.93 4.83 3.06
CA LEU A 197 -12.84 5.06 4.00
C LEU A 197 -11.54 4.51 3.42
N SER A 198 -10.55 5.39 3.20
CA SER A 198 -9.15 5.03 3.03
C SER A 198 -8.46 5.12 4.40
N LEU A 199 -8.19 3.97 5.02
CA LEU A 199 -7.48 3.87 6.29
C LEU A 199 -6.02 3.47 6.01
N HIS A 200 -5.14 4.46 5.99
CA HIS A 200 -3.74 4.28 5.62
C HIS A 200 -2.85 4.40 6.85
N TYR A 201 -2.56 3.28 7.48
CA TYR A 201 -1.64 3.25 8.60
C TYR A 201 -0.22 3.65 8.18
N THR A 202 0.53 4.21 9.12
CA THR A 202 1.98 4.35 9.01
C THR A 202 2.70 3.09 9.50
N ALA A 203 2.04 2.27 10.30
CA ALA A 203 2.57 1.01 10.81
C ALA A 203 2.63 -0.06 9.69
N PRO A 204 3.66 -0.94 9.73
CA PRO A 204 4.80 -0.99 10.63
C PRO A 204 6.07 -0.27 10.14
N HIS A 205 5.97 0.80 9.33
CA HIS A 205 7.09 1.62 8.86
C HIS A 205 7.88 2.23 10.03
N TRP A 206 9.19 2.44 9.85
CA TRP A 206 9.99 3.16 10.86
C TRP A 206 9.48 4.59 11.14
N PRO A 207 9.82 5.14 12.34
CA PRO A 207 10.59 4.56 13.46
C PRO A 207 9.86 3.36 14.08
N TRP A 208 10.61 2.32 14.47
CA TRP A 208 10.01 1.15 15.10
C TRP A 208 9.73 1.42 16.56
N GLU A 209 8.50 1.82 16.83
CA GLU A 209 8.00 2.23 18.13
C GLU A 209 6.66 1.56 18.38
N THR A 210 6.55 0.84 19.50
CA THR A 210 5.29 0.31 19.99
C THR A 210 4.57 1.38 20.83
N ARG A 211 3.34 1.09 21.24
CA ARG A 211 2.54 1.97 22.13
C ARG A 211 3.27 2.28 23.46
N GLU A 212 4.18 1.42 23.87
CA GLU A 212 4.93 1.52 25.11
C GLU A 212 6.26 2.29 24.97
N ASP A 213 6.66 2.69 23.74
CA ASP A 213 7.98 3.22 23.43
C ASP A 213 8.02 4.77 23.36
N GLU A 214 7.16 5.49 24.06
CA GLU A 214 7.18 6.97 24.06
C GLU A 214 8.52 7.55 24.51
N ALA A 215 9.21 6.87 25.46
CA ALA A 215 10.53 7.29 25.92
C ALA A 215 11.59 7.14 24.82
N GLU A 216 11.48 6.11 23.98
CA GLU A 216 12.36 5.90 22.82
C GLU A 216 12.15 6.99 21.76
N SER A 217 10.89 7.33 21.46
CA SER A 217 10.56 8.44 20.57
C SER A 217 11.24 9.76 20.98
N ARG A 218 11.29 10.04 22.30
CA ARG A 218 11.97 11.22 22.82
C ARG A 218 13.50 11.14 22.71
N ARG A 219 14.07 9.95 22.70
CA ARG A 219 15.53 9.69 22.60
C ARG A 219 16.06 9.87 21.19
N ILE A 220 15.30 9.44 20.18
CA ILE A 220 15.80 9.43 18.81
C ILE A 220 15.88 10.84 18.22
N ALA A 221 17.01 11.17 17.60
CA ALA A 221 17.21 12.41 16.87
C ALA A 221 16.79 12.29 15.39
N ASP A 222 16.98 11.09 14.81
CA ASP A 222 16.61 10.77 13.42
C ASP A 222 15.57 9.63 13.44
N ILE A 223 14.39 9.87 12.89
CA ILE A 223 13.33 8.87 12.88
C ILE A 223 13.66 7.61 12.05
N ALA A 224 14.63 7.71 11.15
CA ALA A 224 15.14 6.55 10.40
C ALA A 224 16.06 5.64 11.23
N HIS A 225 16.30 5.98 12.48
CA HIS A 225 17.22 5.40 13.47
C HIS A 225 17.64 3.94 13.16
N ALA A 226 18.82 3.82 12.50
CA ALA A 226 19.36 2.53 12.07
C ALA A 226 19.73 1.58 13.23
N ASP A 227 19.85 2.11 14.44
CA ASP A 227 20.17 1.43 15.70
C ASP A 227 18.91 1.00 16.50
N GLY A 228 17.70 1.40 16.07
CA GLY A 228 16.46 1.13 16.78
C GLY A 228 15.67 -0.05 16.24
N GLY A 229 14.67 -0.45 17.02
CA GLY A 229 13.77 -1.54 16.70
C GLY A 229 14.35 -2.95 16.86
N SER A 230 13.47 -3.90 16.70
CA SER A 230 13.78 -5.33 16.72
C SER A 230 12.67 -6.07 15.96
N VAL A 231 12.88 -7.36 15.67
CA VAL A 231 11.81 -8.24 15.16
C VAL A 231 10.59 -8.21 16.09
N GLN A 232 10.82 -8.26 17.41
CA GLN A 232 9.74 -8.20 18.39
C GLN A 232 8.99 -6.88 18.34
N THR A 233 9.68 -5.73 18.29
CA THR A 233 9.08 -4.40 18.17
C THR A 233 8.21 -4.32 16.91
N TYR A 234 8.75 -4.75 15.77
CA TYR A 234 8.06 -4.72 14.48
C TYR A 234 6.76 -5.54 14.51
N PHE A 235 6.79 -6.79 15.01
CA PHE A 235 5.58 -7.62 15.08
C PHE A 235 4.60 -7.14 16.17
N THR A 236 5.08 -6.46 17.22
CA THR A 236 4.20 -5.77 18.18
C THR A 236 3.47 -4.61 17.53
N MET A 237 4.13 -3.81 16.68
CA MET A 237 3.48 -2.75 15.91
C MET A 237 2.39 -3.32 14.99
N ILE A 238 2.64 -4.46 14.33
CA ILE A 238 1.61 -5.16 13.52
C ILE A 238 0.43 -5.58 14.39
N ARG A 239 0.67 -6.14 15.58
CA ARG A 239 -0.39 -6.52 16.51
C ARG A 239 -1.23 -5.31 16.93
N GLN A 240 -0.60 -4.19 17.26
CA GLN A 240 -1.29 -2.96 17.66
C GLN A 240 -2.09 -2.34 16.50
N MET A 241 -1.60 -2.44 15.27
CA MET A 241 -2.36 -2.08 14.07
C MET A 241 -3.57 -3.01 13.88
N ASP A 242 -3.39 -4.31 14.03
CA ASP A 242 -4.47 -5.31 13.92
C ASP A 242 -5.55 -5.11 15.00
N GLU A 243 -5.18 -4.75 16.24
CA GLU A 243 -6.12 -4.36 17.28
C GLU A 243 -6.96 -3.14 16.85
N GLY A 244 -6.29 -2.14 16.24
CA GLY A 244 -6.95 -0.97 15.67
C GLY A 244 -7.93 -1.33 14.56
N ILE A 245 -7.54 -2.22 13.66
CA ILE A 245 -8.42 -2.76 12.60
C ILE A 245 -9.61 -3.48 13.22
N GLY A 246 -9.40 -4.26 14.26
CA GLY A 246 -10.47 -4.92 15.01
C GLY A 246 -11.51 -3.95 15.54
N ARG A 247 -11.10 -2.78 16.07
CA ARG A 247 -12.00 -1.69 16.50
C ARG A 247 -12.84 -1.12 15.35
N VAL A 248 -12.22 -0.90 14.19
CA VAL A 248 -12.93 -0.41 12.99
C VAL A 248 -13.96 -1.43 12.48
N LEU A 249 -13.60 -2.72 12.46
CA LEU A 249 -14.51 -3.79 12.05
C LEU A 249 -15.68 -3.94 13.04
N ALA A 250 -15.43 -3.81 14.34
CA ALA A 250 -16.48 -3.81 15.36
C ALA A 250 -17.45 -2.63 15.18
N ALA A 251 -16.94 -1.43 14.94
CA ALA A 251 -17.77 -0.26 14.63
C ALA A 251 -18.62 -0.48 13.36
N LEU A 252 -18.07 -1.15 12.35
CA LEU A 252 -18.83 -1.52 11.15
C LEU A 252 -19.96 -2.50 11.46
N ASP A 253 -19.69 -3.51 12.30
CA ASP A 253 -20.69 -4.50 12.73
C ASP A 253 -21.84 -3.82 13.50
N GLU A 254 -21.53 -2.87 14.41
CA GLU A 254 -22.51 -2.10 15.19
C GLU A 254 -23.41 -1.19 14.31
N THR A 255 -22.92 -0.73 13.17
CA THR A 255 -23.75 0.03 12.23
C THR A 255 -24.75 -0.83 11.44
N GLY A 256 -24.55 -2.15 11.43
CA GLY A 256 -25.28 -3.09 10.58
C GLY A 256 -24.90 -3.08 9.11
N ALA A 257 -23.80 -2.37 8.73
CA ALA A 257 -23.35 -2.22 7.35
C ALA A 257 -22.35 -3.31 6.90
N ARG A 258 -22.04 -4.29 7.76
CA ARG A 258 -21.03 -5.33 7.52
C ARG A 258 -21.19 -6.03 6.17
N ASP A 259 -22.40 -6.52 5.88
CA ASP A 259 -22.66 -7.33 4.68
C ASP A 259 -22.68 -6.49 3.40
N ASP A 260 -22.95 -5.19 3.53
CA ASP A 260 -22.98 -4.21 2.45
C ASP A 260 -21.66 -3.45 2.26
N THR A 261 -20.60 -3.82 3.00
CA THR A 261 -19.31 -3.16 2.92
C THR A 261 -18.23 -4.10 2.37
N LEU A 262 -17.61 -3.69 1.28
CA LEU A 262 -16.38 -4.30 0.77
C LEU A 262 -15.19 -3.74 1.57
N VAL A 263 -14.58 -4.61 2.37
CA VAL A 263 -13.36 -4.31 3.14
C VAL A 263 -12.17 -4.95 2.45
N VAL A 264 -11.16 -4.16 2.13
CA VAL A 264 -9.90 -4.63 1.54
C VAL A 264 -8.74 -4.26 2.46
N PHE A 265 -7.82 -5.20 2.66
CA PHE A 265 -6.54 -4.97 3.34
C PHE A 265 -5.38 -5.28 2.39
N SER A 266 -4.34 -4.43 2.41
CA SER A 266 -3.07 -4.66 1.70
C SER A 266 -1.91 -3.87 2.32
N SER A 267 -0.72 -4.00 1.72
CA SER A 267 0.45 -3.15 1.93
C SER A 267 0.76 -2.32 0.68
N ASP A 268 1.43 -1.17 0.85
CA ASP A 268 1.80 -0.30 -0.27
C ASP A 268 3.06 -0.77 -1.02
N ASN A 269 3.91 -1.57 -0.40
CA ASN A 269 5.05 -2.28 -0.99
C ASN A 269 5.47 -3.44 -0.08
N GLY A 270 6.42 -4.24 -0.53
CA GLY A 270 7.04 -5.27 0.29
C GLY A 270 7.77 -4.69 1.50
N GLY A 271 8.01 -5.53 2.48
CA GLY A 271 8.55 -5.11 3.76
C GLY A 271 10.01 -4.67 3.74
N GLU A 272 10.46 -4.12 4.86
CA GLU A 272 11.81 -3.64 5.10
C GLU A 272 12.50 -4.47 6.21
N ARG A 273 13.50 -3.97 6.85
CA ARG A 273 14.50 -4.58 7.77
C ARG A 273 14.03 -5.78 8.62
N PHE A 274 12.90 -5.67 9.31
CA PHE A 274 12.43 -6.70 10.25
C PHE A 274 11.28 -7.55 9.70
N SER A 275 10.84 -7.24 8.48
CA SER A 275 9.74 -7.91 7.79
C SER A 275 10.12 -9.31 7.33
N ASP A 276 9.14 -10.20 7.28
CA ASP A 276 9.23 -11.51 6.68
C ASP A 276 8.56 -11.54 5.30
N THR A 277 9.35 -11.71 4.26
CA THR A 277 8.86 -11.84 2.89
C THR A 277 8.77 -13.30 2.42
N TRP A 278 9.04 -14.28 3.30
CA TRP A 278 9.06 -15.71 2.94
C TRP A 278 7.78 -16.15 2.21
N PRO A 279 7.87 -17.00 1.16
CA PRO A 279 9.09 -17.60 0.58
C PRO A 279 9.81 -16.71 -0.43
N LEU A 280 9.35 -15.49 -0.63
CA LEU A 280 9.80 -14.58 -1.67
C LEU A 280 11.19 -14.02 -1.38
N VAL A 281 11.85 -13.48 -2.41
CA VAL A 281 13.16 -12.82 -2.32
C VAL A 281 12.99 -11.35 -2.68
N GLY A 282 13.86 -10.49 -2.14
CA GLY A 282 13.77 -9.05 -2.28
C GLY A 282 12.95 -8.42 -1.16
N LYS A 283 12.94 -7.10 -1.16
CA LYS A 283 12.33 -6.24 -0.15
C LYS A 283 11.96 -4.90 -0.77
N LYS A 284 11.46 -3.95 0.02
CA LYS A 284 11.25 -2.56 -0.40
C LYS A 284 12.39 -2.07 -1.31
N MET A 285 12.05 -1.40 -2.39
CA MET A 285 12.92 -0.92 -3.46
C MET A 285 13.38 -1.98 -4.47
N ASP A 286 13.03 -3.26 -4.33
CA ASP A 286 13.35 -4.31 -5.31
C ASP A 286 12.11 -4.69 -6.14
N LEU A 287 12.25 -4.84 -7.46
CA LEU A 287 11.21 -5.43 -8.30
C LEU A 287 11.22 -6.97 -8.31
N LEU A 288 12.00 -7.58 -7.40
CA LEU A 288 11.82 -8.99 -7.03
C LEU A 288 10.47 -9.18 -6.31
N GLU A 289 9.97 -10.42 -6.28
CA GLU A 289 8.65 -10.72 -5.71
C GLU A 289 8.48 -10.18 -4.29
N GLY A 290 9.50 -10.30 -3.42
CA GLY A 290 9.43 -9.80 -2.04
C GLY A 290 9.29 -8.28 -1.90
N GLY A 291 9.60 -7.50 -2.95
CA GLY A 291 9.42 -6.05 -2.92
C GLY A 291 8.08 -5.57 -3.48
N ILE A 292 7.42 -6.39 -4.31
CA ILE A 292 6.17 -6.00 -4.99
C ILE A 292 4.98 -6.91 -4.70
N ARG A 293 5.20 -8.16 -4.28
CA ARG A 293 4.11 -9.08 -3.93
C ARG A 293 3.75 -8.90 -2.46
N VAL A 294 2.50 -8.51 -2.21
CA VAL A 294 1.99 -8.08 -0.91
C VAL A 294 0.73 -8.85 -0.53
N PRO A 295 0.36 -8.92 0.75
CA PRO A 295 -0.90 -9.52 1.16
C PRO A 295 -2.09 -8.74 0.56
N TYR A 296 -3.10 -9.48 0.05
CA TYR A 296 -4.42 -8.94 -0.24
C TYR A 296 -5.49 -9.81 0.39
N ILE A 297 -6.34 -9.18 1.21
CA ILE A 297 -7.52 -9.79 1.81
C ILE A 297 -8.71 -8.92 1.43
N ALA A 298 -9.77 -9.53 0.89
CA ALA A 298 -11.00 -8.82 0.56
C ALA A 298 -12.20 -9.55 1.16
N ARG A 299 -13.00 -8.85 1.98
CA ARG A 299 -14.25 -9.39 2.52
C ARG A 299 -15.43 -8.58 2.00
N TRP A 300 -16.31 -9.23 1.30
CA TRP A 300 -17.59 -8.68 0.87
C TRP A 300 -18.62 -9.79 0.73
N PRO A 301 -19.45 -10.04 1.74
CA PRO A 301 -20.39 -11.18 1.75
C PRO A 301 -21.29 -11.25 0.52
N ARG A 302 -21.61 -10.11 -0.10
CA ARG A 302 -22.41 -10.08 -1.33
C ARG A 302 -21.64 -10.37 -2.61
N GLY A 303 -20.33 -10.22 -2.63
CA GLY A 303 -19.51 -10.31 -3.85
C GLY A 303 -18.47 -11.43 -3.83
N PHE A 304 -17.94 -11.79 -2.65
CA PHE A 304 -16.90 -12.79 -2.52
C PHE A 304 -17.32 -13.91 -1.57
N ALA A 305 -17.13 -15.14 -2.00
CA ALA A 305 -17.39 -16.30 -1.12
C ALA A 305 -16.35 -16.34 0.02
N ALA A 306 -16.81 -16.58 1.24
CA ALA A 306 -15.98 -16.66 2.42
C ALA A 306 -15.00 -17.84 2.38
N GLY A 307 -13.85 -17.70 3.05
CA GLY A 307 -12.86 -18.76 3.25
C GLY A 307 -12.14 -19.20 1.97
N ARG A 308 -12.15 -18.36 0.92
CA ARG A 308 -11.52 -18.68 -0.37
C ARG A 308 -10.11 -18.14 -0.47
N THR A 309 -9.27 -18.86 -1.20
CA THR A 309 -7.96 -18.41 -1.65
C THR A 309 -7.93 -18.42 -3.16
N THR A 310 -7.31 -17.41 -3.78
CA THR A 310 -7.16 -17.31 -5.22
C THR A 310 -5.72 -16.96 -5.59
N ALA A 311 -5.23 -17.52 -6.71
CA ALA A 311 -3.99 -17.15 -7.37
C ALA A 311 -4.24 -16.16 -8.53
N GLN A 312 -5.42 -15.55 -8.60
CA GLN A 312 -5.70 -14.48 -9.54
C GLN A 312 -4.73 -13.32 -9.27
N ALA A 313 -3.93 -12.95 -10.26
CA ALA A 313 -3.05 -11.81 -10.15
C ALA A 313 -3.86 -10.50 -10.05
N ALA A 314 -3.65 -9.77 -8.97
CA ALA A 314 -4.27 -8.48 -8.69
C ALA A 314 -3.19 -7.45 -8.39
N ILE A 315 -3.40 -6.19 -8.75
CA ILE A 315 -2.48 -5.09 -8.46
C ILE A 315 -3.24 -3.91 -7.85
N THR A 316 -2.56 -3.05 -7.10
CA THR A 316 -3.20 -1.98 -6.29
C THR A 316 -4.22 -1.15 -7.06
N MET A 317 -3.94 -0.76 -8.31
CA MET A 317 -4.84 0.05 -9.14
C MET A 317 -6.15 -0.66 -9.53
N ASP A 318 -6.21 -1.99 -9.44
CA ASP A 318 -7.41 -2.78 -9.74
C ASP A 318 -8.54 -2.50 -8.74
N TRP A 319 -8.20 -2.11 -7.50
CA TRP A 319 -9.21 -1.82 -6.49
C TRP A 319 -10.01 -0.57 -6.80
N VAL A 320 -9.44 0.39 -7.54
CA VAL A 320 -10.20 1.55 -8.04
C VAL A 320 -11.28 1.10 -9.02
N ALA A 321 -10.91 0.30 -10.02
CA ALA A 321 -11.86 -0.26 -10.99
C ALA A 321 -12.92 -1.14 -10.29
N THR A 322 -12.49 -1.93 -9.30
CA THR A 322 -13.37 -2.82 -8.52
C THR A 322 -14.41 -2.04 -7.70
N PHE A 323 -14.00 -0.98 -7.01
CA PHE A 323 -14.91 -0.17 -6.20
C PHE A 323 -15.89 0.62 -7.07
N LEU A 324 -15.42 1.18 -8.19
CA LEU A 324 -16.30 1.86 -9.14
C LEU A 324 -17.32 0.91 -9.77
N ASP A 325 -16.90 -0.30 -10.16
CA ASP A 325 -17.80 -1.34 -10.71
C ASP A 325 -18.85 -1.76 -9.66
N ALA A 326 -18.41 -2.03 -8.41
CA ALA A 326 -19.32 -2.36 -7.31
C ALA A 326 -20.31 -1.23 -6.97
N ALA A 327 -19.88 0.03 -7.11
CA ALA A 327 -20.70 1.22 -6.88
C ALA A 327 -21.64 1.55 -8.04
N GLY A 328 -21.42 0.95 -9.23
CA GLY A 328 -22.12 1.32 -10.46
C GLY A 328 -21.74 2.73 -10.94
N VAL A 329 -20.48 3.16 -10.67
CA VAL A 329 -19.95 4.48 -11.03
C VAL A 329 -19.00 4.34 -12.21
N ALA A 330 -19.24 5.11 -13.27
CA ALA A 330 -18.37 5.09 -14.45
C ALA A 330 -17.01 5.78 -14.15
N PRO A 331 -15.89 5.27 -14.69
CA PRO A 331 -14.63 5.97 -14.67
C PRO A 331 -14.70 7.29 -15.45
N HIS A 332 -13.79 8.23 -15.15
CA HIS A 332 -13.73 9.50 -15.87
C HIS A 332 -13.26 9.28 -17.32
N PRO A 333 -14.03 9.74 -18.37
CA PRO A 333 -13.76 9.36 -19.75
C PRO A 333 -12.39 9.86 -20.29
N ALA A 334 -11.89 11.00 -19.81
CA ALA A 334 -10.57 11.52 -20.22
C ALA A 334 -9.40 10.88 -19.46
N TYR A 335 -9.68 10.05 -18.46
CA TYR A 335 -8.66 9.39 -17.62
C TYR A 335 -8.96 7.89 -17.51
N PRO A 336 -8.82 7.13 -18.61
CA PRO A 336 -9.14 5.70 -18.61
C PRO A 336 -8.28 4.97 -17.57
N LEU A 337 -8.90 4.00 -16.87
CA LEU A 337 -8.20 3.19 -15.88
C LEU A 337 -7.22 2.23 -16.56
N ASP A 338 -6.09 1.99 -15.93
CA ASP A 338 -5.17 0.90 -16.28
C ASP A 338 -5.52 -0.38 -15.47
N GLY A 339 -6.16 -0.22 -14.29
CA GLY A 339 -6.67 -1.31 -13.48
C GLY A 339 -7.96 -1.92 -14.04
N ILE A 340 -8.26 -3.14 -13.61
CA ILE A 340 -9.48 -3.86 -13.98
C ILE A 340 -10.32 -4.21 -12.75
N SER A 341 -11.62 -4.44 -12.93
CA SER A 341 -12.49 -4.92 -11.85
C SER A 341 -12.20 -6.39 -11.51
N LEU A 342 -11.93 -6.67 -10.22
CA LEU A 342 -11.72 -8.00 -9.67
C LEU A 342 -13.03 -8.75 -9.37
N LEU A 343 -14.18 -8.13 -9.62
CA LEU A 343 -15.51 -8.76 -9.52
C LEU A 343 -15.83 -9.66 -10.71
N ARG A 344 -15.03 -9.60 -11.75
CA ARG A 344 -15.16 -10.40 -12.97
C ARG A 344 -13.95 -11.30 -13.09
N GLU A 345 -14.13 -12.50 -13.67
CA GLU A 345 -12.99 -13.33 -14.01
C GLU A 345 -12.13 -12.60 -15.04
N PRO A 346 -10.88 -12.25 -14.72
CA PRO A 346 -10.01 -11.63 -15.69
C PRO A 346 -9.52 -12.67 -16.69
N GLY A 347 -9.35 -12.26 -17.91
CA GLY A 347 -8.49 -12.97 -18.85
C GLY A 347 -7.02 -13.00 -18.39
N PRO A 348 -6.11 -13.50 -19.22
CA PRO A 348 -4.68 -13.45 -18.91
C PRO A 348 -4.25 -12.04 -18.50
N ARG A 349 -3.56 -11.94 -17.36
CA ARG A 349 -3.11 -10.64 -16.81
C ARG A 349 -1.69 -10.33 -17.27
N GLU A 350 -1.49 -9.07 -17.60
CA GLU A 350 -0.18 -8.49 -17.86
C GLU A 350 0.04 -7.36 -16.85
N LEU A 351 1.07 -7.45 -16.06
CA LEU A 351 1.45 -6.46 -15.05
C LEU A 351 2.85 -5.97 -15.32
N PHE A 352 3.09 -4.67 -15.17
CA PHE A 352 4.35 -4.05 -15.53
C PHE A 352 4.83 -3.10 -14.44
N TRP A 353 6.14 -3.06 -14.24
CA TRP A 353 6.81 -2.18 -13.28
C TRP A 353 8.09 -1.61 -13.88
N ARG A 354 8.42 -0.41 -13.50
CA ARG A 354 9.74 0.18 -13.71
C ARG A 354 10.14 1.03 -12.51
N MET A 355 11.43 1.11 -12.23
CA MET A 355 11.99 2.00 -11.23
C MET A 355 13.25 2.67 -11.76
N LYS A 356 13.45 3.95 -11.39
CA LYS A 356 14.70 4.68 -11.64
C LYS A 356 15.82 4.09 -10.80
N PHE A 357 15.50 3.68 -9.58
CA PHE A 357 16.45 3.01 -8.71
C PHE A 357 16.97 1.73 -9.33
N ARG A 358 18.29 1.67 -9.56
CA ARG A 358 18.98 0.54 -10.19
C ARG A 358 18.46 0.19 -11.60
N ASP A 359 17.84 1.12 -12.31
CA ASP A 359 17.23 0.90 -13.63
C ASP A 359 16.45 -0.42 -13.70
N GLN A 360 15.53 -0.62 -12.75
CA GLN A 360 14.78 -1.86 -12.65
C GLN A 360 13.54 -1.85 -13.56
N LYS A 361 13.29 -2.99 -14.22
CA LYS A 361 12.16 -3.23 -15.11
C LYS A 361 11.60 -4.61 -14.87
N ALA A 362 10.28 -4.75 -14.80
CA ALA A 362 9.65 -6.07 -14.67
C ALA A 362 8.34 -6.15 -15.45
N ALA A 363 8.04 -7.34 -15.96
CA ALA A 363 6.75 -7.70 -16.50
C ALA A 363 6.35 -9.07 -15.97
N ARG A 364 5.11 -9.23 -15.48
CA ARG A 364 4.48 -10.51 -15.21
C ARG A 364 3.38 -10.75 -16.22
N ILE A 365 3.49 -11.85 -16.98
CA ILE A 365 2.49 -12.27 -17.96
C ILE A 365 2.13 -13.73 -17.66
N GLY A 366 0.93 -13.94 -17.12
CA GLY A 366 0.54 -15.23 -16.56
C GLY A 366 1.51 -15.67 -15.45
N ASP A 367 2.14 -16.85 -15.63
CA ASP A 367 3.05 -17.44 -14.65
C ASP A 367 4.50 -16.99 -14.82
N TRP A 368 4.80 -16.24 -15.86
CA TRP A 368 6.16 -15.88 -16.22
C TRP A 368 6.48 -14.43 -15.87
N LYS A 369 7.72 -14.21 -15.40
CA LYS A 369 8.23 -12.88 -15.08
C LYS A 369 9.52 -12.60 -15.83
N TYR A 370 9.51 -11.50 -16.58
CA TYR A 370 10.71 -10.81 -17.07
C TYR A 370 11.16 -9.83 -15.99
N LEU A 371 12.46 -9.78 -15.72
CA LEU A 371 13.08 -8.82 -14.80
C LEU A 371 14.37 -8.31 -15.42
N SER A 372 14.64 -7.00 -15.30
CA SER A 372 15.93 -6.39 -15.61
C SER A 372 16.36 -5.51 -14.45
N ILE A 373 17.61 -5.61 -14.03
CA ILE A 373 18.25 -4.80 -12.99
C ILE A 373 19.62 -4.38 -13.48
N GLU A 374 19.85 -3.06 -13.61
CA GLU A 374 21.15 -2.51 -14.06
C GLU A 374 21.65 -3.10 -15.38
N GLY A 375 20.71 -3.52 -16.25
CA GLY A 375 21.01 -4.14 -17.55
C GLY A 375 21.15 -5.67 -17.54
N ASP A 376 21.24 -6.29 -16.37
CA ASP A 376 21.15 -7.76 -16.26
C ASP A 376 19.70 -8.21 -16.40
N GLU A 377 19.46 -9.21 -17.28
CA GLU A 377 18.11 -9.65 -17.62
C GLU A 377 17.85 -11.10 -17.20
N PHE A 378 16.62 -11.35 -16.75
CA PHE A 378 16.19 -12.62 -16.17
C PHE A 378 14.81 -13.01 -16.68
N LEU A 379 14.55 -14.32 -16.70
CA LEU A 379 13.24 -14.92 -16.92
C LEU A 379 12.96 -15.95 -15.82
N TYR A 380 11.80 -15.82 -15.16
CA TYR A 380 11.38 -16.73 -14.10
C TYR A 380 10.02 -17.36 -14.37
N ASP A 381 9.83 -18.62 -13.93
CA ASP A 381 8.54 -19.30 -13.81
C ASP A 381 8.10 -19.20 -12.35
N LEU A 382 7.20 -18.27 -12.02
CA LEU A 382 6.82 -17.96 -10.64
C LEU A 382 6.03 -19.07 -9.94
N VAL A 383 5.43 -19.99 -10.70
CA VAL A 383 4.71 -21.15 -10.13
C VAL A 383 5.72 -22.20 -9.64
N ARG A 384 6.78 -22.43 -10.39
CA ARG A 384 7.82 -23.43 -10.04
C ARG A 384 8.94 -22.85 -9.20
N ASP A 385 9.18 -21.56 -9.32
CA ASP A 385 10.26 -20.83 -8.66
C ASP A 385 9.81 -19.44 -8.18
N SER A 386 8.95 -19.42 -7.18
CA SER A 386 8.49 -18.18 -6.54
C SER A 386 9.64 -17.38 -5.87
N ARG A 387 10.84 -17.99 -5.78
CA ARG A 387 12.03 -17.39 -5.19
C ARG A 387 12.97 -16.77 -6.20
N GLU A 388 12.63 -16.81 -7.49
CA GLU A 388 13.39 -16.16 -8.57
C GLU A 388 14.88 -16.56 -8.59
N ARG A 389 15.17 -17.87 -8.43
CA ARG A 389 16.55 -18.42 -8.35
C ARG A 389 17.10 -18.91 -9.68
N ALA A 390 16.21 -19.42 -10.55
CA ALA A 390 16.59 -20.04 -11.80
C ALA A 390 16.34 -19.11 -12.98
N ASN A 391 17.38 -18.41 -13.47
CA ASN A 391 17.26 -17.62 -14.70
C ASN A 391 17.06 -18.55 -15.92
N LEU A 392 15.84 -18.58 -16.43
CA LEU A 392 15.43 -19.47 -17.53
C LEU A 392 15.59 -18.84 -18.93
N ARG A 393 16.15 -17.64 -19.08
CA ARG A 393 16.23 -16.91 -20.36
C ARG A 393 16.89 -17.74 -21.50
N HIS A 394 17.93 -18.52 -21.17
CA HIS A 394 18.61 -19.33 -22.13
C HIS A 394 17.92 -20.68 -22.43
N ARG A 395 17.09 -21.15 -21.47
CA ARG A 395 16.29 -22.36 -21.64
C ARG A 395 15.00 -22.11 -22.42
N HIS A 396 14.45 -20.89 -22.30
CA HIS A 396 13.21 -20.48 -22.97
C HIS A 396 13.38 -19.13 -23.69
N PRO A 397 14.29 -19.04 -24.70
CA PRO A 397 14.65 -17.78 -25.36
C PRO A 397 13.46 -17.10 -26.04
N GLU A 398 12.59 -17.88 -26.72
CA GLU A 398 11.40 -17.32 -27.39
C GLU A 398 10.44 -16.65 -26.38
N LYS A 399 10.23 -17.27 -25.21
CA LYS A 399 9.38 -16.71 -24.16
C LYS A 399 10.02 -15.46 -23.55
N PHE A 400 11.32 -15.47 -23.32
CA PHE A 400 12.07 -14.32 -22.84
C PHE A 400 11.92 -13.12 -23.78
N GLU A 401 12.15 -13.32 -25.07
CA GLU A 401 12.01 -12.27 -26.09
C GLU A 401 10.57 -11.76 -26.18
N ALA A 402 9.58 -12.64 -26.08
CA ALA A 402 8.17 -12.24 -26.09
C ALA A 402 7.80 -11.35 -24.90
N LEU A 403 8.23 -11.71 -23.67
CA LEU A 403 7.97 -10.88 -22.48
C LEU A 403 8.72 -9.55 -22.53
N ARG A 404 9.98 -9.57 -22.97
CA ARG A 404 10.80 -8.37 -23.15
C ARG A 404 10.17 -7.40 -24.16
N ALA A 405 9.76 -7.91 -25.32
CA ALA A 405 9.09 -7.11 -26.35
C ALA A 405 7.79 -6.52 -25.80
N ARG A 406 6.99 -7.33 -25.09
CA ARG A 406 5.73 -6.85 -24.50
C ARG A 406 5.95 -5.77 -23.43
N TYR A 407 7.02 -5.90 -22.63
CA TYR A 407 7.43 -4.84 -21.69
C TYR A 407 7.77 -3.54 -22.45
N GLN A 408 8.57 -3.62 -23.52
CA GLN A 408 8.96 -2.46 -24.32
C GLN A 408 7.77 -1.76 -24.97
N GLU A 409 6.80 -2.53 -25.48
CA GLU A 409 5.54 -1.99 -26.01
C GLU A 409 4.78 -1.21 -24.96
N TRP A 410 4.63 -1.78 -23.74
CA TRP A 410 3.98 -1.09 -22.63
C TRP A 410 4.77 0.15 -22.21
N GLU A 411 6.10 0.06 -22.06
CA GLU A 411 6.94 1.18 -21.64
C GLU A 411 6.85 2.35 -22.63
N ALA A 412 6.73 2.08 -23.93
CA ALA A 412 6.55 3.11 -24.97
C ALA A 412 5.23 3.90 -24.82
N THR A 413 4.23 3.34 -24.11
CA THR A 413 2.96 4.03 -23.82
C THR A 413 3.04 4.93 -22.58
N MET A 414 4.13 4.86 -21.82
CA MET A 414 4.33 5.64 -20.59
C MET A 414 5.21 6.86 -20.87
N PRO A 415 4.96 7.99 -20.18
CA PRO A 415 5.89 9.10 -20.20
C PRO A 415 7.30 8.67 -19.78
N ALA A 416 8.33 9.25 -20.38
CA ALA A 416 9.71 9.02 -19.95
C ALA A 416 9.88 9.36 -18.47
N ILE A 417 10.78 8.67 -17.78
CA ILE A 417 11.14 9.04 -16.40
C ILE A 417 11.78 10.44 -16.44
N PRO A 418 11.23 11.42 -15.71
CA PRO A 418 11.78 12.77 -15.70
C PRO A 418 13.24 12.76 -15.22
N ALA A 419 14.10 13.53 -15.89
CA ALA A 419 15.52 13.60 -15.54
C ALA A 419 15.74 14.09 -14.09
N ASP A 420 14.85 14.98 -13.61
CA ASP A 420 14.86 15.54 -12.26
C ASP A 420 14.15 14.69 -11.22
N ALA A 421 13.53 13.56 -11.59
CA ALA A 421 12.94 12.63 -10.64
C ALA A 421 13.99 12.13 -9.64
N LYS A 422 13.63 12.06 -8.36
CA LYS A 422 14.55 11.70 -7.29
C LYS A 422 14.34 10.26 -6.83
N VAL A 423 15.46 9.63 -6.48
CA VAL A 423 15.45 8.42 -5.65
C VAL A 423 15.85 8.88 -4.25
N SER A 424 14.94 8.71 -3.29
CA SER A 424 15.11 9.21 -1.93
C SER A 424 15.27 8.02 -0.98
N PHE A 425 16.53 7.67 -0.69
CA PHE A 425 16.82 6.66 0.32
C PHE A 425 16.84 7.25 1.71
N VAL A 426 16.22 6.55 2.63
CA VAL A 426 16.48 6.66 4.05
C VAL A 426 17.12 5.36 4.52
N THR A 427 18.26 5.01 3.94
CA THR A 427 19.08 3.91 4.45
C THR A 427 20.43 4.48 4.83
N SER A 428 20.81 4.31 6.10
CA SER A 428 22.20 4.57 6.49
C SER A 428 23.13 3.62 5.72
N LYS A 429 24.37 4.01 5.48
CA LYS A 429 25.38 3.13 4.89
C LYS A 429 25.52 1.79 5.64
N ALA A 430 25.16 1.76 6.93
CA ALA A 430 25.14 0.55 7.75
C ALA A 430 24.06 -0.46 7.35
N THR A 431 22.93 0.00 6.79
CA THR A 431 21.84 -0.89 6.32
C THR A 431 22.16 -1.53 4.97
N LEU A 432 23.04 -0.93 4.17
CA LEU A 432 23.52 -1.49 2.91
C LEU A 432 24.50 -2.67 3.10
N ALA A 433 25.06 -2.83 4.30
CA ALA A 433 26.03 -3.88 4.63
C ALA A 433 25.39 -5.17 5.17
N GLN A 434 24.05 -5.24 5.28
CA GLN A 434 23.39 -6.48 5.72
C GLN A 434 23.18 -7.40 4.50
N PRO A 435 23.65 -8.66 4.54
CA PRO A 435 23.36 -9.63 3.50
C PRO A 435 21.86 -9.89 3.42
N SER A 436 21.37 -9.93 2.20
CA SER A 436 19.98 -10.28 1.82
C SER A 436 19.61 -11.72 2.20
#